data_50e7efd454c95121451b0c6045c74392
#
_entry.id   50e7efd454c95121451b0c6045c74392
#
_cell.length_a   1.000
_cell.length_b   1.000
_cell.length_c   1.000
_cell.angle_alpha   90.00
_cell.angle_beta   90.00
_cell.angle_gamma   90.00
#
_symmetry.space_group_name_H-M   'P 1'
#
loop_
_entity.id
_entity.type
_entity.pdbx_description
1 polymer ?
#
loop_
_entity_poly.entity_id
_entity_poly.type
_entity_poly.pdbx_seq_one_letter_code
_entity_poly.pdbx_strand_id
1 'polypeptide(L)'
;KLLQWQRPAKRWVLKTPHHLEFLPLAKKYFGEVQFIWTHRDVEECIPSFLSMVSYARILFSKEVEQKDVAKHWVRKNGFMLEKALNYRAKNSAKTLFTDISYKALINDSISAIEQIYADRGESISPELKAVFQKSNKENPKGKYGVHQYKLADFGIDEAYIQQFTKEYEQFQQNLDFLLGHYLSH
;
A
#
# COMPACT_ATOMS: atom_id res chain seq x y z
N LYS A 1 3.11 17.02 12.80
CA LYS A 1 3.52 18.44 12.92
C LYS A 1 4.70 18.65 13.89
N LEU A 2 4.70 18.09 15.11
CA LEU A 2 5.79 18.29 16.06
C LEU A 2 7.15 17.81 15.51
N LEU A 3 7.20 16.60 14.95
CA LEU A 3 8.41 16.07 14.30
C LEU A 3 8.86 16.91 13.10
N GLN A 4 7.93 17.41 12.30
CA GLN A 4 8.23 18.29 11.17
C GLN A 4 8.83 19.62 11.64
N TRP A 5 8.36 20.14 12.77
CA TRP A 5 8.91 21.34 13.36
C TRP A 5 10.31 21.11 13.94
N GLN A 6 10.53 19.97 14.60
CA GLN A 6 11.84 19.61 15.18
C GLN A 6 12.89 19.22 14.14
N ARG A 7 12.45 18.65 13.01
CA ARG A 7 13.30 18.17 11.93
C ARG A 7 12.77 18.68 10.59
N PRO A 8 12.96 19.97 10.29
CA PRO A 8 12.49 20.53 9.04
C PRO A 8 13.20 19.84 7.88
N ALA A 9 12.42 19.27 6.98
CA ALA A 9 12.89 18.68 5.74
C ALA A 9 12.07 19.26 4.58
N LYS A 10 12.62 19.26 3.38
CA LYS A 10 11.90 19.73 2.19
C LYS A 10 10.71 18.83 1.87
N ARG A 11 10.83 17.54 2.17
CA ARG A 11 9.80 16.53 1.91
C ARG A 11 9.75 15.48 3.02
N TRP A 12 8.55 15.11 3.39
CA TRP A 12 8.30 14.01 4.32
C TRP A 12 7.62 12.86 3.58
N VAL A 13 8.12 11.64 3.83
CA VAL A 13 7.49 10.40 3.38
C VAL A 13 6.88 9.73 4.61
N LEU A 14 5.56 9.60 4.62
CA LEU A 14 4.79 8.97 5.70
C LEU A 14 4.19 7.67 5.19
N LYS A 15 4.40 6.57 5.90
CA LYS A 15 3.94 5.25 5.47
C LYS A 15 3.16 4.55 6.58
N THR A 16 1.88 4.34 6.32
CA THR A 16 1.02 3.41 7.07
C THR A 16 -0.20 3.05 6.24
N PRO A 17 -0.71 1.81 6.30
CA PRO A 17 -1.95 1.42 5.62
C PRO A 17 -3.17 2.20 6.15
N HIS A 18 -3.16 2.67 7.40
CA HIS A 18 -4.25 3.48 7.97
C HIS A 18 -4.49 4.81 7.26
N HIS A 19 -3.53 5.31 6.48
CA HIS A 19 -3.75 6.53 5.68
C HIS A 19 -4.91 6.37 4.70
N LEU A 20 -5.23 5.17 4.21
CA LEU A 20 -6.37 4.93 3.31
C LEU A 20 -7.70 5.43 3.90
N GLU A 21 -7.87 5.35 5.21
CA GLU A 21 -9.08 5.84 5.89
C GLU A 21 -9.12 7.37 6.01
N PHE A 22 -7.96 8.03 5.98
CA PHE A 22 -7.80 9.44 6.36
C PHE A 22 -7.25 10.34 5.25
N LEU A 23 -7.36 9.95 3.98
CA LEU A 23 -6.86 10.74 2.83
C LEU A 23 -7.37 12.19 2.83
N PRO A 24 -8.68 12.48 3.10
CA PRO A 24 -9.17 13.86 3.18
C PRO A 24 -8.47 14.66 4.28
N LEU A 25 -8.25 14.04 5.43
CA LEU A 25 -7.58 14.70 6.56
C LEU A 25 -6.10 14.93 6.28
N ALA A 26 -5.42 13.95 5.66
CA ALA A 26 -4.04 14.12 5.23
C ALA A 26 -3.90 15.31 4.28
N LYS A 27 -4.76 15.42 3.25
CA LYS A 27 -4.79 16.56 2.33
C LYS A 27 -5.07 17.86 3.06
N LYS A 28 -6.04 17.89 3.96
CA LYS A 28 -6.41 19.08 4.74
C LYS A 28 -5.27 19.61 5.62
N TYR A 29 -4.55 18.70 6.30
CA TYR A 29 -3.56 19.10 7.33
C TYR A 29 -2.14 19.25 6.80
N PHE A 30 -1.79 18.56 5.71
CA PHE A 30 -0.44 18.67 5.12
C PHE A 30 -0.40 19.56 3.86
N GLY A 31 -1.55 19.92 3.31
CA GLY A 31 -1.64 20.81 2.14
C GLY A 31 -1.23 20.09 0.87
N GLU A 32 0.00 20.31 0.41
CA GLU A 32 0.54 19.60 -0.74
C GLU A 32 0.94 18.17 -0.39
N VAL A 33 0.15 17.21 -0.84
CA VAL A 33 0.40 15.78 -0.67
C VAL A 33 0.30 15.07 -2.01
N GLN A 34 1.10 14.03 -2.17
CA GLN A 34 0.95 13.00 -3.19
C GLN A 34 0.70 11.68 -2.47
N PHE A 35 -0.36 10.99 -2.83
CA PHE A 35 -0.65 9.66 -2.33
C PHE A 35 -0.05 8.65 -3.29
N ILE A 36 0.98 7.94 -2.83
CA ILE A 36 1.55 6.81 -3.56
C ILE A 36 0.81 5.58 -3.08
N TRP A 37 0.01 4.99 -3.98
CA TRP A 37 -0.77 3.81 -3.66
C TRP A 37 -0.15 2.58 -4.33
N THR A 38 0.39 1.68 -3.52
CA THR A 38 0.92 0.41 -4.01
C THR A 38 -0.19 -0.63 -4.03
N HIS A 39 -0.45 -1.20 -5.20
CA HIS A 39 -1.49 -2.19 -5.44
C HIS A 39 -0.92 -3.59 -5.47
N ARG A 40 -1.51 -4.47 -4.70
CA ARG A 40 -1.18 -5.90 -4.63
C ARG A 40 -2.46 -6.70 -4.46
N ASP A 41 -2.48 -7.93 -4.98
CA ASP A 41 -3.62 -8.83 -4.86
C ASP A 41 -4.04 -9.00 -3.39
N VAL A 42 -5.31 -8.82 -3.11
CA VAL A 42 -5.85 -8.87 -1.73
C VAL A 42 -5.69 -10.24 -1.11
N GLU A 43 -5.78 -11.29 -1.93
CA GLU A 43 -5.58 -12.68 -1.53
C GLU A 43 -4.14 -12.98 -1.05
N GLU A 44 -3.16 -12.20 -1.52
CA GLU A 44 -1.78 -12.26 -1.03
C GLU A 44 -1.55 -11.34 0.18
N CYS A 45 -2.19 -10.15 0.18
CA CYS A 45 -1.99 -9.15 1.23
C CYS A 45 -2.66 -9.54 2.53
N ILE A 46 -3.92 -10.00 2.47
CA ILE A 46 -4.75 -10.23 3.66
C ILE A 46 -4.14 -11.31 4.57
N PRO A 47 -3.77 -12.50 4.10
CA PRO A 47 -3.18 -13.51 4.98
C PRO A 47 -1.89 -13.05 5.67
N SER A 48 -1.02 -12.35 4.93
CA SER A 48 0.21 -11.78 5.47
C SER A 48 -0.06 -10.74 6.55
N PHE A 49 -1.04 -9.86 6.31
CA PHE A 49 -1.46 -8.86 7.28
C PHE A 49 -2.09 -9.49 8.53
N LEU A 50 -2.96 -10.49 8.36
CA LEU A 50 -3.59 -11.21 9.46
C LEU A 50 -2.56 -11.91 10.36
N SER A 51 -1.53 -12.52 9.77
CA SER A 51 -0.44 -13.10 10.55
C SER A 51 0.27 -12.06 11.42
N MET A 52 0.58 -10.90 10.85
CA MET A 52 1.25 -9.81 11.58
C MET A 52 0.39 -9.31 12.76
N VAL A 53 -0.90 -9.06 12.53
CA VAL A 53 -1.78 -8.53 13.58
C VAL A 53 -2.14 -9.57 14.62
N SER A 54 -2.24 -10.83 14.24
CA SER A 54 -2.44 -11.94 15.17
C SER A 54 -1.24 -12.10 16.09
N TYR A 55 -0.04 -12.07 15.55
CA TYR A 55 1.19 -12.10 16.34
C TYR A 55 1.26 -10.93 17.33
N ALA A 56 0.99 -9.71 16.85
CA ALA A 56 0.94 -8.55 17.73
C ALA A 56 -0.12 -8.70 18.84
N ARG A 57 -1.28 -9.31 18.54
CA ARG A 57 -2.34 -9.54 19.51
C ARG A 57 -1.93 -10.52 20.60
N ILE A 58 -1.23 -11.60 20.25
CA ILE A 58 -0.72 -12.61 21.20
C ILE A 58 0.23 -11.99 22.23
N LEU A 59 1.01 -10.98 21.85
CA LEU A 59 1.91 -10.29 22.78
C LEU A 59 1.18 -9.54 23.90
N PHE A 60 -0.09 -9.17 23.69
CA PHE A 60 -0.86 -8.34 24.62
C PHE A 60 -2.13 -9.04 25.16
N SER A 61 -2.44 -10.26 24.74
CA SER A 61 -3.62 -11.00 25.12
C SER A 61 -3.29 -12.47 25.39
N LYS A 62 -3.85 -13.02 26.47
CA LYS A 62 -3.64 -14.44 26.84
C LYS A 62 -4.37 -15.39 25.90
N GLU A 63 -5.52 -14.97 25.39
CA GLU A 63 -6.37 -15.76 24.50
C GLU A 63 -6.64 -14.94 23.23
N VAL A 64 -6.36 -15.51 22.07
CA VAL A 64 -6.56 -14.88 20.76
C VAL A 64 -7.20 -15.88 19.81
N GLU A 65 -8.47 -15.67 19.54
CA GLU A 65 -9.19 -16.40 18.50
C GLU A 65 -8.83 -15.82 17.12
N GLN A 66 -8.11 -16.63 16.32
CA GLN A 66 -7.62 -16.20 15.00
C GLN A 66 -8.76 -15.78 14.07
N LYS A 67 -9.89 -16.50 14.14
CA LYS A 67 -11.08 -16.21 13.32
C LYS A 67 -11.69 -14.85 13.65
N ASP A 68 -11.71 -14.44 14.90
CA ASP A 68 -12.26 -13.15 15.32
C ASP A 68 -11.31 -12.01 14.91
N VAL A 69 -10.01 -12.21 15.04
CA VAL A 69 -9.01 -11.28 14.54
C VAL A 69 -9.17 -11.10 13.02
N ALA A 70 -9.31 -12.20 12.29
CA ALA A 70 -9.49 -12.17 10.83
C ALA A 70 -10.78 -11.44 10.43
N LYS A 71 -11.91 -11.78 11.03
CA LYS A 71 -13.19 -11.12 10.74
C LYS A 71 -13.16 -9.62 10.99
N HIS A 72 -12.55 -9.22 12.10
CA HIS A 72 -12.40 -7.80 12.42
C HIS A 72 -11.56 -7.08 11.36
N TRP A 73 -10.39 -7.60 11.05
CA TRP A 73 -9.44 -6.91 10.20
C TRP A 73 -9.79 -6.97 8.70
N VAL A 74 -10.42 -8.04 8.22
CA VAL A 74 -10.93 -8.07 6.84
C VAL A 74 -11.99 -6.99 6.63
N ARG A 75 -12.97 -6.87 7.54
CA ARG A 75 -13.96 -5.80 7.49
C ARG A 75 -13.33 -4.41 7.60
N LYS A 76 -12.34 -4.25 8.49
CA LYS A 76 -11.63 -2.97 8.65
C LYS A 76 -10.86 -2.59 7.40
N ASN A 77 -10.18 -3.54 6.76
CA ASN A 77 -9.49 -3.31 5.49
C ASN A 77 -10.47 -2.93 4.38
N GLY A 78 -11.58 -3.65 4.25
CA GLY A 78 -12.64 -3.29 3.29
C GLY A 78 -13.14 -1.87 3.49
N PHE A 79 -13.43 -1.48 4.72
CA PHE A 79 -13.84 -0.12 5.05
C PHE A 79 -12.78 0.93 4.68
N MET A 80 -11.50 0.66 4.94
CA MET A 80 -10.41 1.57 4.56
C MET A 80 -10.30 1.72 3.04
N LEU A 81 -10.42 0.62 2.30
CA LEU A 81 -10.41 0.61 0.84
C LEU A 81 -11.61 1.39 0.27
N GLU A 82 -12.82 1.15 0.77
CA GLU A 82 -14.02 1.89 0.39
C GLU A 82 -13.85 3.40 0.59
N LYS A 83 -13.34 3.82 1.75
CA LYS A 83 -13.07 5.23 2.03
C LYS A 83 -12.08 5.85 1.05
N ALA A 84 -11.01 5.11 0.74
CA ALA A 84 -10.00 5.57 -0.20
C ALA A 84 -10.54 5.68 -1.63
N LEU A 85 -11.28 4.68 -2.11
CA LEU A 85 -11.92 4.67 -3.43
C LEU A 85 -12.93 5.82 -3.56
N ASN A 86 -13.78 6.03 -2.56
CA ASN A 86 -14.76 7.11 -2.54
C ASN A 86 -14.09 8.50 -2.56
N TYR A 87 -12.98 8.67 -1.87
CA TYR A 87 -12.20 9.91 -1.92
C TYR A 87 -11.57 10.09 -3.29
N ARG A 88 -10.95 9.05 -3.83
CA ARG A 88 -10.29 9.06 -5.13
C ARG A 88 -11.27 9.37 -6.28
N ALA A 89 -12.45 8.77 -6.28
CA ALA A 89 -13.47 9.03 -7.30
C ALA A 89 -13.84 10.50 -7.44
N LYS A 90 -13.74 11.26 -6.34
CA LYS A 90 -13.99 12.71 -6.28
C LYS A 90 -12.74 13.57 -6.54
N ASN A 91 -11.56 12.97 -6.59
CA ASN A 91 -10.26 13.64 -6.62
C ASN A 91 -9.28 12.90 -7.55
N SER A 92 -9.60 12.82 -8.84
CA SER A 92 -8.88 12.00 -9.82
C SER A 92 -7.62 12.66 -10.42
N ALA A 93 -7.17 13.80 -9.90
CA ALA A 93 -5.97 14.46 -10.42
C ALA A 93 -4.73 13.56 -10.32
N LYS A 94 -4.01 13.35 -11.43
CA LYS A 94 -2.78 12.55 -11.48
C LYS A 94 -1.70 13.04 -10.51
N THR A 95 -1.63 14.34 -10.27
CA THR A 95 -0.70 14.94 -9.30
C THR A 95 -1.02 14.58 -7.84
N LEU A 96 -2.23 14.11 -7.56
CA LEU A 96 -2.63 13.73 -6.21
C LEU A 96 -2.40 12.24 -5.92
N PHE A 97 -2.58 11.38 -6.93
CA PHE A 97 -2.42 9.94 -6.80
C PHE A 97 -1.42 9.40 -7.81
N THR A 98 -0.47 8.61 -7.33
CA THR A 98 0.41 7.78 -8.14
C THR A 98 0.16 6.32 -7.79
N ASP A 99 -0.24 5.53 -8.77
CA ASP A 99 -0.52 4.11 -8.63
C ASP A 99 0.70 3.30 -9.03
N ILE A 100 1.12 2.40 -8.15
CA ILE A 100 2.27 1.52 -8.38
C ILE A 100 1.83 0.08 -8.19
N SER A 101 1.95 -0.73 -9.24
CA SER A 101 1.78 -2.18 -9.10
C SER A 101 2.92 -2.76 -8.26
N TYR A 102 2.58 -3.59 -7.27
CA TYR A 102 3.60 -4.30 -6.48
C TYR A 102 4.48 -5.19 -7.35
N LYS A 103 3.93 -5.80 -8.40
CA LYS A 103 4.70 -6.61 -9.36
C LYS A 103 5.73 -5.75 -10.10
N ALA A 104 5.32 -4.56 -10.58
CA ALA A 104 6.24 -3.61 -11.21
C ALA A 104 7.33 -3.14 -10.23
N LEU A 105 6.95 -2.79 -9.01
CA LEU A 105 7.88 -2.35 -7.97
C LEU A 105 8.95 -3.42 -7.64
N ILE A 106 8.58 -4.70 -7.62
CA ILE A 106 9.53 -5.79 -7.35
C ILE A 106 10.41 -6.09 -8.56
N ASN A 107 9.89 -5.99 -9.78
CA ASN A 107 10.63 -6.27 -11.00
C ASN A 107 11.61 -5.14 -11.36
N ASP A 108 11.16 -3.90 -11.28
CA ASP A 108 11.99 -2.71 -11.54
C ASP A 108 11.57 -1.55 -10.62
N SER A 109 12.11 -1.57 -9.41
CA SER A 109 11.82 -0.52 -8.43
C SER A 109 12.37 0.86 -8.83
N ILE A 110 13.39 0.92 -9.67
CA ILE A 110 13.95 2.19 -10.11
C ILE A 110 12.98 2.89 -11.04
N SER A 111 12.45 2.21 -12.05
CA SER A 111 11.43 2.76 -12.93
C SER A 111 10.16 3.17 -12.18
N ALA A 112 9.73 2.37 -11.19
CA ALA A 112 8.59 2.73 -10.34
C ALA A 112 8.85 4.02 -9.54
N ILE A 113 10.07 4.23 -9.03
CA ILE A 113 10.44 5.46 -8.32
C ILE A 113 10.52 6.64 -9.30
N GLU A 114 11.11 6.46 -10.48
CA GLU A 114 11.16 7.48 -11.53
C GLU A 114 9.76 7.96 -11.91
N GLN A 115 8.79 7.05 -12.03
CA GLN A 115 7.37 7.40 -12.26
C GLN A 115 6.80 8.26 -11.14
N ILE A 116 7.06 7.93 -9.87
CA ILE A 116 6.58 8.73 -8.71
C ILE A 116 7.06 10.19 -8.80
N TYR A 117 8.30 10.39 -9.23
CA TYR A 117 8.84 11.73 -9.42
C TYR A 117 8.26 12.40 -10.67
N ALA A 118 8.15 11.67 -11.77
CA ALA A 118 7.59 12.19 -13.04
C ALA A 118 6.15 12.66 -12.89
N ASP A 119 5.31 11.96 -12.13
CA ASP A 119 3.92 12.35 -11.85
C ASP A 119 3.81 13.70 -11.10
N ARG A 120 4.92 14.18 -10.53
CA ARG A 120 5.04 15.52 -9.93
C ARG A 120 5.73 16.53 -10.86
N GLY A 121 6.09 16.14 -12.06
CA GLY A 121 6.92 16.96 -12.95
C GLY A 121 8.39 17.07 -12.49
N GLU A 122 8.87 16.11 -11.71
CA GLU A 122 10.23 16.06 -11.17
C GLU A 122 10.99 14.89 -11.79
N SER A 123 12.33 14.92 -11.68
CA SER A 123 13.20 13.82 -12.04
C SER A 123 14.13 13.46 -10.88
N ILE A 124 14.59 12.22 -10.83
CA ILE A 124 15.63 11.82 -9.87
C ILE A 124 17.00 12.14 -10.42
N SER A 125 17.91 12.64 -9.56
CA SER A 125 19.30 12.85 -9.97
C SER A 125 20.04 11.51 -10.08
N PRO A 126 21.15 11.44 -10.85
CA PRO A 126 22.00 10.25 -10.94
C PRO A 126 22.49 9.78 -9.58
N GLU A 127 22.81 10.71 -8.67
CA GLU A 127 23.28 10.40 -7.30
C GLU A 127 22.16 9.75 -6.50
N LEU A 128 20.94 10.29 -6.56
CA LEU A 128 19.79 9.73 -5.87
C LEU A 128 19.42 8.36 -6.44
N LYS A 129 19.50 8.19 -7.75
CA LYS A 129 19.32 6.89 -8.42
C LYS A 129 20.32 5.85 -7.90
N ALA A 130 21.59 6.22 -7.76
CA ALA A 130 22.63 5.35 -7.21
C ALA A 130 22.33 4.93 -5.75
N VAL A 131 21.77 5.84 -4.92
CA VAL A 131 21.35 5.52 -3.56
C VAL A 131 20.23 4.47 -3.56
N PHE A 132 19.22 4.60 -4.41
CA PHE A 132 18.15 3.60 -4.53
C PHE A 132 18.67 2.25 -5.01
N GLN A 133 19.54 2.23 -6.03
CA GLN A 133 20.16 1.00 -6.52
C GLN A 133 20.98 0.29 -5.44
N LYS A 134 21.74 1.04 -4.64
CA LYS A 134 22.49 0.49 -3.50
C LYS A 134 21.54 -0.10 -2.46
N SER A 135 20.48 0.63 -2.08
CA SER A 135 19.48 0.16 -1.12
C SER A 135 18.82 -1.16 -1.57
N ASN A 136 18.50 -1.30 -2.87
CA ASN A 136 17.93 -2.53 -3.42
C ASN A 136 18.89 -3.73 -3.30
N LYS A 137 20.17 -3.51 -3.57
CA LYS A 137 21.20 -4.56 -3.44
C LYS A 137 21.38 -5.01 -1.98
N GLU A 138 21.32 -4.06 -1.06
CA GLU A 138 21.49 -4.34 0.37
C GLU A 138 20.23 -4.97 1.02
N ASN A 139 19.06 -4.79 0.41
CA ASN A 139 17.78 -5.27 0.93
C ASN A 139 16.99 -6.09 -0.13
N PRO A 140 17.55 -7.22 -0.60
CA PRO A 140 16.87 -8.05 -1.57
C PRO A 140 15.58 -8.65 -1.01
N LYS A 141 14.60 -8.91 -1.89
CA LYS A 141 13.37 -9.64 -1.52
C LYS A 141 13.74 -10.99 -0.87
N GLY A 142 13.09 -11.30 0.23
CA GLY A 142 13.33 -12.56 0.95
C GLY A 142 14.55 -12.56 1.88
N LYS A 143 15.25 -11.43 2.07
CA LYS A 143 16.40 -11.31 3.00
C LYS A 143 16.13 -11.87 4.40
N TYR A 144 14.90 -11.77 4.88
CA TYR A 144 14.47 -12.24 6.21
C TYR A 144 13.59 -13.49 6.17
N GLY A 145 13.64 -14.25 5.06
CA GLY A 145 12.84 -15.45 4.84
C GLY A 145 11.56 -15.18 4.05
N VAL A 146 10.93 -16.27 3.64
CA VAL A 146 9.65 -16.27 2.93
C VAL A 146 8.62 -16.94 3.82
N HIS A 147 7.63 -16.19 4.25
CA HIS A 147 6.52 -16.73 5.02
C HIS A 147 5.39 -17.14 4.08
N GLN A 148 4.81 -18.30 4.32
CA GLN A 148 3.60 -18.75 3.64
C GLN A 148 2.45 -18.70 4.64
N TYR A 149 1.38 -18.03 4.25
CA TYR A 149 0.17 -17.90 5.06
C TYR A 149 -1.01 -18.42 4.26
N LYS A 150 -1.92 -19.14 4.91
CA LYS A 150 -3.15 -19.64 4.31
C LYS A 150 -4.35 -19.02 5.02
N LEU A 151 -5.39 -18.67 4.28
CA LEU A 151 -6.64 -18.15 4.84
C LEU A 151 -7.29 -19.11 5.82
N ALA A 152 -7.16 -20.42 5.55
CA ALA A 152 -7.65 -21.48 6.43
C ALA A 152 -7.06 -21.42 7.85
N ASP A 153 -5.81 -20.94 8.00
CA ASP A 153 -5.16 -20.78 9.31
C ASP A 153 -5.90 -19.73 10.18
N PHE A 154 -6.67 -18.86 9.55
CA PHE A 154 -7.47 -17.81 10.19
C PHE A 154 -8.96 -18.12 10.21
N GLY A 155 -9.38 -19.34 9.77
CA GLY A 155 -10.78 -19.76 9.74
C GLY A 155 -11.68 -18.93 8.82
N ILE A 156 -11.13 -18.38 7.75
CA ILE A 156 -11.84 -17.65 6.68
C ILE A 156 -11.44 -18.19 5.31
N ASP A 157 -12.19 -17.83 4.29
CA ASP A 157 -11.95 -18.18 2.89
C ASP A 157 -11.92 -16.92 1.98
N GLU A 158 -11.65 -17.12 0.71
CA GLU A 158 -11.64 -16.08 -0.30
C GLU A 158 -13.00 -15.40 -0.45
N ALA A 159 -14.09 -16.19 -0.40
CA ALA A 159 -15.44 -15.64 -0.52
C ALA A 159 -15.76 -14.65 0.61
N TYR A 160 -15.23 -14.88 1.81
CA TYR A 160 -15.37 -13.94 2.91
C TYR A 160 -14.60 -12.63 2.67
N ILE A 161 -13.39 -12.70 2.10
CA ILE A 161 -12.62 -11.51 1.76
C ILE A 161 -13.33 -10.69 0.68
N GLN A 162 -13.78 -11.35 -0.39
CA GLN A 162 -14.43 -10.70 -1.54
C GLN A 162 -15.68 -9.93 -1.16
N GLN A 163 -16.40 -10.29 -0.09
CA GLN A 163 -17.53 -9.50 0.41
C GLN A 163 -17.16 -8.06 0.75
N PHE A 164 -15.88 -7.79 1.06
CA PHE A 164 -15.40 -6.49 1.50
C PHE A 164 -14.40 -5.83 0.55
N THR A 165 -13.91 -6.55 -0.45
CA THR A 165 -12.82 -6.08 -1.34
C THR A 165 -13.21 -6.01 -2.81
N LYS A 166 -14.38 -6.48 -3.19
CA LYS A 166 -14.84 -6.59 -4.58
C LYS A 166 -14.68 -5.28 -5.38
N GLU A 167 -15.05 -4.15 -4.82
CA GLU A 167 -14.93 -2.85 -5.51
C GLU A 167 -13.46 -2.48 -5.76
N TYR A 168 -12.59 -2.79 -4.80
CA TYR A 168 -11.16 -2.57 -4.95
C TYR A 168 -10.55 -3.51 -6.00
N GLU A 169 -10.94 -4.77 -6.05
CA GLU A 169 -10.48 -5.72 -7.05
C GLU A 169 -10.89 -5.27 -8.47
N GLN A 170 -12.12 -4.80 -8.65
CA GLN A 170 -12.57 -4.20 -9.91
C GLN A 170 -11.75 -2.95 -10.27
N PHE A 171 -11.46 -2.11 -9.29
CA PHE A 171 -10.60 -0.95 -9.48
C PHE A 171 -9.18 -1.36 -9.91
N GLN A 172 -8.57 -2.38 -9.29
CA GLN A 172 -7.27 -2.90 -9.70
C GLN A 172 -7.27 -3.44 -11.13
N GLN A 173 -8.25 -4.23 -11.50
CA GLN A 173 -8.38 -4.76 -12.87
C GLN A 173 -8.44 -3.64 -13.91
N ASN A 174 -9.18 -2.57 -13.63
CA ASN A 174 -9.24 -1.40 -14.50
C ASN A 174 -7.89 -0.66 -14.57
N LEU A 175 -7.16 -0.58 -13.46
CA LEU A 175 -5.81 0.01 -13.45
C LEU A 175 -4.82 -0.83 -14.25
N ASP A 176 -4.81 -2.14 -14.08
CA ASP A 176 -3.90 -3.05 -14.80
C ASP A 176 -4.17 -2.97 -16.31
N PHE A 177 -5.43 -2.85 -16.73
CA PHE A 177 -5.79 -2.60 -18.11
C PHE A 177 -5.23 -1.28 -18.63
N LEU A 178 -5.35 -0.19 -17.88
CA LEU A 178 -4.84 1.12 -18.24
C LEU A 178 -3.30 1.17 -18.26
N LEU A 179 -2.64 0.59 -17.25
CA LEU A 179 -1.19 0.56 -17.14
C LEU A 179 -0.57 -0.40 -18.16
N GLY A 180 -1.21 -1.53 -18.48
CA GLY A 180 -0.77 -2.47 -19.51
C GLY A 180 -0.74 -1.85 -20.91
N HIS A 181 -1.61 -0.91 -21.22
CA HIS A 181 -1.61 -0.15 -22.48
C HIS A 181 -0.45 0.87 -22.56
N TYR A 182 0.06 1.36 -21.43
CA TYR A 182 1.19 2.29 -21.41
C TYR A 182 2.57 1.58 -21.49
N LEU A 183 2.64 0.29 -21.20
CA LEU A 183 3.90 -0.49 -21.25
C LEU A 183 4.10 -1.21 -22.59
N SER A 184 3.12 -1.16 -23.48
CA SER A 184 3.17 -1.77 -24.83
C SER A 184 3.50 -0.78 -25.95
N HIS A 185 3.91 0.42 -25.65
CA HIS A 185 4.44 1.44 -26.54
C HIS A 185 5.76 2.00 -26.00
#